data_05e1338cc4a2867d843a6b3430f870d6
#
_entry.id   05e1338cc4a2867d843a6b3430f870d6
#
_cell.length_a   1.000
_cell.length_b   1.000
_cell.length_c   1.000
_cell.angle_alpha   90.00
_cell.angle_beta   90.00
_cell.angle_gamma   90.00
#
_symmetry.space_group_name_H-M   'P 1'
#
loop_
_entity.id
_entity.type
_entity.pdbx_description
1 polymer ?
#
loop_
_entity_poly.entity_id
_entity_poly.type
_entity_poly.pdbx_seq_one_letter_code
_entity_poly.pdbx_strand_id
1 'polypeptide(L)'
;MDIKRKITEAQGLTPTEQQLGIAALAIGEDIRGLSIKEFAARTNVSVASVHRFCKKLGLEGFKDLKVELIRLTTEAGNRRD
;
A
#
# COMPACT_ATOMS: atom_id res chain seq x y z
N MET A 1 -3.52 -8.04 10.25
CA MET A 1 -3.61 -8.16 8.78
C MET A 1 -2.22 -8.15 8.17
N ASP A 2 -1.95 -9.05 7.25
CA ASP A 2 -0.69 -9.06 6.51
C ASP A 2 -0.93 -8.35 5.18
N ILE A 3 -0.49 -7.10 5.10
CA ILE A 3 -0.74 -6.28 3.91
C ILE A 3 -0.04 -6.84 2.68
N LYS A 4 1.15 -7.41 2.85
CA LYS A 4 1.86 -8.02 1.73
C LYS A 4 1.05 -9.15 1.13
N ARG A 5 0.50 -9.99 1.98
CA ARG A 5 -0.32 -11.10 1.53
C ARG A 5 -1.61 -10.62 0.89
N LYS A 6 -2.23 -9.59 1.48
CA LYS A 6 -3.44 -9.02 0.91
C LYS A 6 -3.20 -8.52 -0.51
N ILE A 7 -2.11 -7.83 -0.72
CA ILE A 7 -1.77 -7.31 -2.05
C ILE A 7 -1.49 -8.46 -3.02
N THR A 8 -0.71 -9.42 -2.56
CA THR A 8 -0.31 -10.54 -3.41
C THR A 8 -1.49 -11.42 -3.81
N GLU A 9 -2.43 -11.63 -2.89
CA GLU A 9 -3.56 -12.54 -3.11
C GLU A 9 -4.83 -11.83 -3.56
N ALA A 10 -4.81 -10.51 -3.67
CA ALA A 10 -5.99 -9.76 -4.06
C ALA A 10 -6.42 -10.14 -5.48
N GLN A 11 -7.73 -10.31 -5.65
CA GLN A 11 -8.31 -10.63 -6.94
C GLN A 11 -9.03 -9.41 -7.48
N GLY A 12 -9.14 -9.33 -8.80
CA GLY A 12 -9.84 -8.22 -9.42
C GLY A 12 -9.05 -6.95 -9.52
N LEU A 13 -7.74 -6.99 -9.26
CA LEU A 13 -6.90 -5.82 -9.44
C LEU A 13 -6.57 -5.63 -10.92
N THR A 14 -6.70 -4.39 -11.37
CA THR A 14 -6.26 -4.04 -12.72
C THR A 14 -4.73 -4.07 -12.76
N PRO A 15 -4.11 -4.10 -13.96
CA PRO A 15 -2.65 -4.00 -14.04
C PRO A 15 -2.10 -2.76 -13.34
N THR A 16 -2.79 -1.63 -13.42
CA THR A 16 -2.38 -0.42 -12.72
C THR A 16 -2.41 -0.64 -11.21
N GLU A 17 -3.45 -1.30 -10.71
CA GLU A 17 -3.57 -1.56 -9.28
C GLU A 17 -2.52 -2.56 -8.80
N GLN A 18 -2.16 -3.52 -9.64
CA GLN A 18 -1.08 -4.43 -9.30
C GLN A 18 0.24 -3.68 -9.17
N GLN A 19 0.49 -2.72 -10.05
CA GLN A 19 1.68 -1.89 -9.94
C GLN A 19 1.66 -1.04 -8.68
N LEU A 20 0.49 -0.56 -8.29
CA LEU A 20 0.37 0.18 -7.04
C LEU A 20 0.77 -0.68 -5.84
N GLY A 21 0.37 -1.93 -5.85
CA GLY A 21 0.74 -2.85 -4.78
C GLY A 21 2.24 -3.07 -4.71
N ILE A 22 2.86 -3.28 -5.86
CA ILE A 22 4.31 -3.48 -5.93
C ILE A 22 5.02 -2.22 -5.43
N ALA A 23 4.59 -1.04 -5.88
CA ALA A 23 5.20 0.22 -5.48
C ALA A 23 5.04 0.43 -3.97
N ALA A 24 3.87 0.14 -3.43
CA ALA A 24 3.63 0.32 -2.00
C ALA A 24 4.56 -0.55 -1.18
N LEU A 25 4.74 -1.81 -1.58
CA LEU A 25 5.63 -2.71 -0.86
C LEU A 25 7.09 -2.27 -0.97
N ALA A 26 7.48 -1.73 -2.13
CA ALA A 26 8.84 -1.25 -2.33
C ALA A 26 9.14 -0.01 -1.50
N ILE A 27 8.16 0.89 -1.37
CA ILE A 27 8.31 2.11 -0.58
C ILE A 27 8.39 1.78 0.92
N GLY A 28 7.58 0.82 1.36
CA GLY A 28 7.60 0.39 2.74
C GLY A 28 7.29 1.53 3.71
N GLU A 29 8.10 1.65 4.76
CA GLU A 29 7.83 2.64 5.80
C GLU A 29 8.05 4.08 5.34
N ASP A 30 8.72 4.30 4.23
CA ASP A 30 8.89 5.65 3.68
C ASP A 30 7.53 6.25 3.30
N ILE A 31 6.50 5.42 3.17
CA ILE A 31 5.16 5.89 2.88
C ILE A 31 4.64 6.82 3.99
N ARG A 32 5.23 6.74 5.17
CA ARG A 32 4.86 7.59 6.31
C ARG A 32 4.91 9.07 5.95
N GLY A 33 5.88 9.47 5.17
CA GLY A 33 6.06 10.85 4.78
C GLY A 33 5.30 11.28 3.53
N LEU A 34 4.51 10.39 2.95
CA LEU A 34 3.81 10.69 1.71
C LEU A 34 2.33 10.96 1.95
N SER A 35 1.81 11.98 1.28
CA SER A 35 0.37 12.17 1.19
C SER A 35 -0.15 11.29 0.06
N ILE A 36 -1.49 11.15 -0.01
CA ILE A 36 -2.08 10.38 -1.10
C ILE A 36 -1.75 10.99 -2.45
N LYS A 37 -1.67 12.33 -2.51
CA LYS A 37 -1.31 13.02 -3.75
C LYS A 37 0.12 12.68 -4.16
N GLU A 38 1.02 12.66 -3.20
CA GLU A 38 2.42 12.34 -3.48
C GLU A 38 2.59 10.90 -3.90
N PHE A 39 1.88 10.00 -3.23
CA PHE A 39 1.92 8.59 -3.60
C PHE A 39 1.38 8.39 -5.01
N ALA A 40 0.25 9.04 -5.32
CA ALA A 40 -0.33 8.95 -6.65
C ALA A 40 0.63 9.47 -7.72
N ALA A 41 1.29 10.59 -7.44
CA ALA A 41 2.26 11.15 -8.37
C ALA A 41 3.45 10.21 -8.58
N ARG A 42 3.94 9.62 -7.51
CA ARG A 42 5.08 8.69 -7.60
C ARG A 42 4.75 7.46 -8.41
N THR A 43 3.52 7.00 -8.31
CA THR A 43 3.09 5.79 -9.02
C THR A 43 2.44 6.12 -10.37
N ASN A 44 2.37 7.41 -10.69
CA ASN A 44 1.84 7.87 -11.99
C ASN A 44 0.38 7.47 -12.20
N VAL A 45 -0.42 7.60 -11.15
CA VAL A 45 -1.86 7.29 -11.22
C VAL A 45 -2.64 8.43 -10.56
N SER A 46 -3.96 8.39 -10.68
CA SER A 46 -4.82 9.39 -10.05
C SER A 46 -5.06 9.04 -8.58
N VAL A 47 -5.42 10.06 -7.79
CA VAL A 47 -5.82 9.85 -6.40
C VAL A 47 -7.01 8.89 -6.32
N ALA A 48 -7.95 9.00 -7.25
CA ALA A 48 -9.11 8.11 -7.28
C ALA A 48 -8.67 6.66 -7.46
N SER A 49 -7.65 6.41 -8.28
CA SER A 49 -7.14 5.05 -8.47
C SER A 49 -6.55 4.49 -7.19
N VAL A 50 -5.81 5.33 -6.44
CA VAL A 50 -5.27 4.91 -5.15
C VAL A 50 -6.39 4.53 -4.20
N HIS A 51 -7.44 5.34 -4.14
CA HIS A 51 -8.60 5.06 -3.29
C HIS A 51 -9.24 3.72 -3.64
N ARG A 52 -9.48 3.50 -4.93
CA ARG A 52 -10.11 2.24 -5.36
C ARG A 52 -9.23 1.03 -5.01
N PHE A 53 -7.92 1.19 -5.19
CA PHE A 53 -6.99 0.12 -4.84
C PHE A 53 -7.10 -0.23 -3.36
N CYS A 54 -7.10 0.78 -2.48
CA CYS A 54 -7.23 0.56 -1.04
C CYS A 54 -8.54 -0.13 -0.70
N LYS A 55 -9.64 0.30 -1.31
CA LYS A 55 -10.96 -0.31 -1.06
C LYS A 55 -10.99 -1.77 -1.50
N LYS A 56 -10.35 -2.10 -2.61
CA LYS A 56 -10.30 -3.48 -3.08
C LYS A 56 -9.53 -4.37 -2.13
N LEU A 57 -8.58 -3.81 -1.39
CA LEU A 57 -7.84 -4.56 -0.37
C LEU A 57 -8.60 -4.69 0.95
N GLY A 58 -9.79 -4.08 1.04
CA GLY A 58 -10.57 -4.09 2.27
C GLY A 58 -10.17 -3.01 3.24
N LEU A 59 -9.40 -2.03 2.79
CA LEU A 59 -8.97 -0.90 3.61
C LEU A 59 -9.95 0.26 3.45
N GLU A 60 -9.99 1.14 4.44
CA GLU A 60 -10.86 2.30 4.36
C GLU A 60 -10.31 3.38 3.45
N GLY A 61 -9.00 3.45 3.28
CA GLY A 61 -8.38 4.41 2.41
C GLY A 61 -6.87 4.37 2.54
N PHE A 62 -6.24 5.42 2.04
CA PHE A 62 -4.78 5.50 2.01
C PHE A 62 -4.17 5.51 3.41
N LYS A 63 -4.86 6.12 4.37
CA LYS A 63 -4.36 6.17 5.73
C LYS A 63 -4.18 4.76 6.30
N ASP A 64 -5.15 3.88 6.04
CA ASP A 64 -5.05 2.51 6.49
C ASP A 64 -3.91 1.78 5.80
N LEU A 65 -3.71 2.06 4.51
CA LEU A 65 -2.61 1.46 3.76
C LEU A 65 -1.28 1.84 4.41
N LYS A 66 -1.11 3.11 4.76
CA LYS A 66 0.11 3.57 5.41
C LYS A 66 0.34 2.85 6.73
N VAL A 67 -0.69 2.75 7.54
CA VAL A 67 -0.58 2.07 8.84
C VAL A 67 -0.14 0.62 8.65
N GLU A 68 -0.73 -0.08 7.72
CA GLU A 68 -0.40 -1.48 7.52
C GLU A 68 1.02 -1.68 6.99
N LEU A 69 1.48 -0.80 6.10
CA LEU A 69 2.83 -0.89 5.58
C LEU A 69 3.87 -0.59 6.66
N ILE A 70 3.60 0.41 7.48
CA ILE A 70 4.50 0.75 8.58
C ILE A 70 4.54 -0.40 9.59
N ARG A 71 3.39 -0.99 9.88
CA ARG A 71 3.32 -2.12 10.80
C ARG A 71 4.12 -3.30 10.29
N LEU A 72 4.02 -3.60 9.00
CA LEU A 72 4.76 -4.69 8.39
C LEU A 72 6.26 -4.51 8.59
N THR A 73 6.76 -3.31 8.32
CA THR A 73 8.17 -3.01 8.47
C THR A 73 8.61 -3.09 9.94
N THR A 74 7.78 -2.56 10.83
CA THR A 74 8.09 -2.57 12.25
C THR A 74 8.16 -3.99 12.79
N GLU A 75 7.21 -4.83 12.40
CA GLU A 75 7.22 -6.22 12.84
C GLU A 75 8.46 -6.96 12.33
N ALA A 76 8.84 -6.71 11.09
CA ALA A 76 10.03 -7.31 10.53
C ALA A 76 11.27 -6.87 11.32
N GLY A 77 11.33 -5.60 11.70
CA GLY A 77 12.44 -5.08 12.48
C GLY A 77 12.50 -5.69 13.88
N ASN A 78 11.35 -5.93 14.48
CA ASN A 78 11.29 -6.47 15.83
C ASN A 78 11.67 -7.93 15.91
N ARG A 79 11.63 -8.63 14.82
CA ARG A 79 11.85 -10.08 14.84
C ARG A 79 13.30 -10.49 14.87
N ARG A 80 14.19 -9.55 14.73
CA ARG A 80 15.60 -9.93 14.72
C ARG A 80 16.16 -10.21 16.12
N ASP A 81 15.35 -10.06 17.11
CA ASP A 81 15.78 -10.49 18.43
C ASP A 81 15.81 -12.01 18.44
#